data_6730539473b91fa96521c9c5005f9367
#
_entry.id   6730539473b91fa96521c9c5005f9367
#
_cell.length_a   1.000
_cell.length_b   1.000
_cell.length_c   1.000
_cell.angle_alpha   90.00
_cell.angle_beta   90.00
_cell.angle_gamma   90.00
#
_symmetry.space_group_name_H-M   'P 1'
#
loop_
_entity.id
_entity.type
_entity.pdbx_description
1 polymer ?
#
loop_
_entity_poly.entity_id
_entity_poly.type
_entity_poly.pdbx_seq_one_letter_code
_entity_poly.pdbx_strand_id
1 'polypeptide(L)'
;MTRLAFKLSNHEQEFLSAASWIHDVKVVNFDEDPDAIVTDDVSLASTGKPILLYSSLLSDNTTNIVPAFPKRFSPEAIPLKQSLDAGELGQLGLLRMHLWNQKETDGLQEMVHSIDLALWFFDDVPEHIHGTASIENGVKCLLVHLGFKCGGMALIDFTNSLPDGDNYESLCLIGSKGAAYADDHRNRNLFFNGGAPEAKCPDTKLGFMKPMVIDFVNKIKSKVGFEDDLQSYNNAFKVFSEAGKKYYFK
;
A
#
# COMPACT_ATOMS: atom_id res chain seq x y z
N MET A 1 22.14 13.37 -8.72
CA MET A 1 21.95 12.83 -7.37
C MET A 1 20.88 13.68 -6.70
N THR A 2 19.74 13.11 -6.34
CA THR A 2 18.63 13.84 -5.70
C THR A 2 18.89 13.99 -4.21
N ARG A 3 18.77 15.21 -3.69
CA ARG A 3 18.98 15.54 -2.28
C ARG A 3 17.65 15.36 -1.53
N LEU A 4 17.57 14.37 -0.65
CA LEU A 4 16.38 14.07 0.14
C LEU A 4 16.58 14.41 1.62
N ALA A 5 15.62 15.11 2.21
CA ALA A 5 15.48 15.25 3.65
C ALA A 5 14.36 14.33 4.17
N PHE A 6 14.57 13.80 5.36
CA PHE A 6 13.62 12.91 6.04
C PHE A 6 13.16 13.56 7.34
N LYS A 7 11.85 13.51 7.61
CA LYS A 7 11.27 13.95 8.87
C LYS A 7 10.01 13.13 9.13
N LEU A 8 10.16 12.04 9.87
CA LEU A 8 9.06 11.14 10.22
C LEU A 8 9.03 10.93 11.74
N SER A 9 7.83 10.81 12.29
CA SER A 9 7.62 10.49 13.71
C SER A 9 7.98 9.04 14.01
N ASN A 10 7.72 8.16 13.03
CA ASN A 10 8.04 6.73 13.08
C ASN A 10 8.77 6.34 11.80
N HIS A 11 9.54 5.26 11.83
CA HIS A 11 10.24 4.67 10.67
C HIS A 11 11.32 5.55 10.00
N GLU A 12 11.72 6.68 10.60
CA GLU A 12 12.73 7.55 10.00
C GLU A 12 14.05 6.82 9.76
N GLN A 13 14.52 6.04 10.74
CA GLN A 13 15.77 5.30 10.64
C GLN A 13 15.75 4.23 9.56
N GLU A 14 14.62 3.56 9.38
CA GLU A 14 14.44 2.57 8.32
C GLU A 14 14.44 3.24 6.94
N PHE A 15 13.77 4.39 6.79
CA PHE A 15 13.82 5.18 5.55
C PHE A 15 15.23 5.70 5.25
N LEU A 16 15.95 6.21 6.24
CA LEU A 16 17.35 6.63 6.09
C LEU A 16 18.25 5.45 5.68
N SER A 17 18.06 4.29 6.30
CA SER A 17 18.75 3.06 5.92
C SER A 17 18.45 2.67 4.48
N ALA A 18 17.19 2.66 4.08
CA ALA A 18 16.77 2.34 2.71
C ALA A 18 17.38 3.32 1.70
N ALA A 19 17.36 4.62 2.00
CA ALA A 19 17.92 5.68 1.14
C ALA A 19 19.43 5.53 0.95
N SER A 20 20.17 5.06 1.97
CA SER A 20 21.62 4.85 1.89
C SER A 20 22.04 3.79 0.84
N TRP A 21 21.12 2.91 0.44
CA TRP A 21 21.32 1.89 -0.59
C TRP A 21 20.89 2.34 -2.00
N ILE A 22 20.54 3.63 -2.16
CA ILE A 22 20.12 4.18 -3.46
C ILE A 22 21.22 5.09 -4.01
N HIS A 23 21.87 4.66 -5.07
CA HIS A 23 23.04 5.33 -5.66
C HIS A 23 22.80 6.81 -6.01
N ASP A 24 21.57 7.14 -6.42
CA ASP A 24 21.21 8.46 -6.93
C ASP A 24 20.62 9.38 -5.88
N VAL A 25 20.64 8.97 -4.62
CA VAL A 25 20.14 9.72 -3.47
C VAL A 25 21.27 10.21 -2.61
N LYS A 26 21.20 11.44 -2.16
CA LYS A 26 22.01 12.02 -1.09
C LYS A 26 21.08 12.45 0.03
N VAL A 27 21.22 11.86 1.19
CA VAL A 27 20.54 12.32 2.40
C VAL A 27 21.16 13.63 2.85
N VAL A 28 20.33 14.63 3.13
CA VAL A 28 20.72 15.97 3.58
C VAL A 28 19.85 16.39 4.76
N ASN A 29 20.33 17.36 5.55
CA ASN A 29 19.51 17.97 6.58
C ASN A 29 18.44 18.90 5.98
N PHE A 30 17.43 19.21 6.75
CA PHE A 30 16.32 20.06 6.32
C PHE A 30 16.73 21.49 5.94
N ASP A 31 17.76 22.02 6.62
CA ASP A 31 18.35 23.34 6.41
C ASP A 31 19.32 23.42 5.23
N GLU A 32 19.69 22.28 4.66
CA GLU A 32 20.60 22.20 3.51
C GLU A 32 19.88 22.32 2.14
N ASP A 33 18.67 22.85 2.09
CA ASP A 33 17.87 23.02 0.88
C ASP A 33 17.70 21.72 0.07
N PRO A 34 16.94 20.72 0.59
CA PRO A 34 16.70 19.45 -0.12
C PRO A 34 15.90 19.66 -1.41
N ASP A 35 16.09 18.77 -2.39
CA ASP A 35 15.29 18.77 -3.63
C ASP A 35 13.87 18.24 -3.36
N ALA A 36 13.72 17.33 -2.38
CA ALA A 36 12.44 16.76 -1.98
C ALA A 36 12.48 16.25 -0.54
N ILE A 37 11.31 15.94 0.01
CA ILE A 37 11.12 15.58 1.42
C ILE A 37 10.34 14.27 1.54
N VAL A 38 10.74 13.42 2.47
CA VAL A 38 9.98 12.24 2.90
C VAL A 38 9.50 12.50 4.33
N THR A 39 8.18 12.49 4.55
CA THR A 39 7.61 12.93 5.83
C THR A 39 6.23 12.32 6.09
N ASP A 40 5.81 12.32 7.36
CA ASP A 40 4.43 12.09 7.81
C ASP A 40 3.70 13.39 8.20
N ASP A 41 4.37 14.54 8.09
CA ASP A 41 3.85 15.88 8.41
C ASP A 41 3.34 16.59 7.15
N VAL A 42 2.02 16.57 6.95
CA VAL A 42 1.36 17.23 5.82
C VAL A 42 1.59 18.73 5.74
N SER A 43 1.89 19.40 6.86
CA SER A 43 2.12 20.83 6.90
C SER A 43 3.34 21.27 6.07
N LEU A 44 4.28 20.35 5.82
CA LEU A 44 5.45 20.59 4.99
C LEU A 44 5.13 20.76 3.50
N ALA A 45 3.91 20.45 3.07
CA ALA A 45 3.43 20.76 1.71
C ALA A 45 3.53 22.25 1.37
N SER A 46 3.43 23.11 2.39
CA SER A 46 3.61 24.56 2.25
C SER A 46 5.01 24.99 1.79
N THR A 47 6.00 24.12 1.85
CA THR A 47 7.36 24.39 1.35
C THR A 47 7.43 24.48 -0.18
N GLY A 48 6.40 23.99 -0.90
CA GLY A 48 6.37 23.91 -2.36
C GLY A 48 7.31 22.84 -2.96
N LYS A 49 8.06 22.11 -2.13
CA LYS A 49 8.94 21.03 -2.59
C LYS A 49 8.13 19.73 -2.79
N PRO A 50 8.58 18.86 -3.72
CA PRO A 50 8.02 17.50 -3.82
C PRO A 50 8.08 16.77 -2.49
N ILE A 51 6.98 16.14 -2.10
CA ILE A 51 6.86 15.42 -0.83
C ILE A 51 6.37 14.00 -1.08
N LEU A 52 7.08 13.01 -0.54
CA LEU A 52 6.54 11.68 -0.32
C LEU A 52 5.90 11.66 1.08
N LEU A 53 4.57 11.64 1.12
CA LEU A 53 3.80 11.73 2.37
C LEU A 53 3.43 10.34 2.87
N TYR A 54 4.04 9.91 3.96
CA TYR A 54 3.73 8.67 4.66
C TYR A 54 2.70 8.90 5.78
N SER A 55 1.46 9.21 5.36
CA SER A 55 0.34 9.48 6.26
C SER A 55 -0.99 9.11 5.62
N SER A 56 -1.98 8.76 6.44
CA SER A 56 -3.36 8.53 6.00
C SER A 56 -4.19 9.80 5.81
N LEU A 57 -3.65 10.95 6.15
CA LEU A 57 -4.36 12.23 6.08
C LEU A 57 -3.74 13.09 4.97
N LEU A 58 -4.45 13.22 3.86
CA LEU A 58 -4.17 14.26 2.86
C LEU A 58 -5.02 15.49 3.16
N SER A 59 -4.39 16.67 3.06
CA SER A 59 -5.13 17.92 2.96
C SER A 59 -5.49 18.20 1.50
N ASP A 60 -6.69 18.73 1.27
CA ASP A 60 -7.17 19.07 -0.07
C ASP A 60 -6.19 20.01 -0.82
N ASN A 61 -5.96 19.73 -2.10
CA ASN A 61 -5.31 20.61 -3.09
C ASN A 61 -3.80 20.87 -3.00
N THR A 62 -3.00 19.89 -2.64
CA THR A 62 -1.54 20.01 -2.72
C THR A 62 -0.98 19.22 -3.91
N THR A 63 -0.56 19.92 -4.96
CA THR A 63 -0.03 19.32 -6.21
C THR A 63 1.41 18.80 -6.10
N ASN A 64 2.07 19.06 -4.98
CA ASN A 64 3.47 18.65 -4.73
C ASN A 64 3.57 17.42 -3.81
N ILE A 65 2.48 16.73 -3.52
CA ILE A 65 2.46 15.55 -2.67
C ILE A 65 2.31 14.28 -3.51
N VAL A 66 3.17 13.31 -3.25
CA VAL A 66 3.00 11.90 -3.62
C VAL A 66 2.55 11.16 -2.37
N PRO A 67 1.33 10.63 -2.31
CA PRO A 67 0.93 9.75 -1.21
C PRO A 67 1.78 8.49 -1.19
N ALA A 68 2.18 8.02 -0.03
CA ALA A 68 2.86 6.75 0.09
C ALA A 68 1.86 5.60 -0.11
N PHE A 69 2.29 4.58 -0.88
CA PHE A 69 1.53 3.36 -1.14
C PHE A 69 2.34 2.14 -0.68
N PRO A 70 2.58 1.96 0.63
CA PRO A 70 3.51 0.96 1.14
C PRO A 70 3.18 -0.46 0.64
N LYS A 71 1.90 -0.82 0.57
CA LYS A 71 1.49 -2.16 0.13
C LYS A 71 1.77 -2.43 -1.35
N ARG A 72 1.72 -1.43 -2.23
CA ARG A 72 2.11 -1.61 -3.65
C ARG A 72 3.59 -1.94 -3.81
N PHE A 73 4.41 -1.45 -2.88
CA PHE A 73 5.87 -1.65 -2.88
C PHE A 73 6.31 -2.79 -1.96
N SER A 74 5.38 -3.53 -1.38
CA SER A 74 5.74 -4.66 -0.53
C SER A 74 6.39 -5.78 -1.35
N PRO A 75 7.36 -6.49 -0.76
CA PRO A 75 8.01 -7.63 -1.41
C PRO A 75 7.04 -8.73 -1.81
N GLU A 76 5.90 -8.81 -1.14
CA GLU A 76 4.82 -9.76 -1.40
C GLU A 76 4.01 -9.33 -2.64
N ALA A 77 3.63 -8.05 -2.75
CA ALA A 77 2.73 -7.57 -3.80
C ALA A 77 3.43 -7.39 -5.16
N ILE A 78 4.69 -6.93 -5.19
CA ILE A 78 5.42 -6.67 -6.44
C ILE A 78 5.48 -7.90 -7.35
N PRO A 79 5.91 -9.10 -6.89
CA PRO A 79 5.97 -10.29 -7.76
C PRO A 79 4.58 -10.72 -8.25
N LEU A 80 3.54 -10.56 -7.42
CA LEU A 80 2.18 -10.91 -7.80
C LEU A 80 1.66 -9.97 -8.91
N LYS A 81 1.93 -8.69 -8.80
CA LYS A 81 1.57 -7.71 -9.85
C LYS A 81 2.32 -7.99 -11.14
N GLN A 82 3.60 -8.27 -11.06
CA GLN A 82 4.41 -8.62 -12.24
C GLN A 82 3.85 -9.86 -12.96
N SER A 83 3.48 -10.91 -12.23
CA SER A 83 2.88 -12.12 -12.80
C SER A 83 1.50 -11.84 -13.41
N LEU A 84 0.69 -10.98 -12.78
CA LEU A 84 -0.60 -10.55 -13.32
C LEU A 84 -0.41 -9.74 -14.61
N ASP A 85 0.48 -8.77 -14.64
CA ASP A 85 0.75 -7.90 -15.80
C ASP A 85 1.39 -8.68 -16.96
N ALA A 86 2.17 -9.73 -16.67
CA ALA A 86 2.68 -10.67 -17.67
C ALA A 86 1.58 -11.60 -18.25
N GLY A 87 0.35 -11.55 -17.71
CA GLY A 87 -0.78 -12.36 -18.15
C GLY A 87 -0.71 -13.84 -17.71
N GLU A 88 0.20 -14.18 -16.81
CA GLU A 88 0.37 -15.54 -16.27
C GLU A 88 -0.84 -15.98 -15.45
N LEU A 89 -1.47 -15.07 -14.71
CA LEU A 89 -2.68 -15.33 -13.95
C LEU A 89 -3.96 -15.19 -14.78
N GLY A 90 -3.87 -14.60 -15.98
CA GLY A 90 -5.03 -14.26 -16.80
C GLY A 90 -5.86 -13.13 -16.22
N GLN A 91 -7.17 -13.12 -16.48
CA GLN A 91 -8.07 -12.13 -15.92
C GLN A 91 -8.28 -12.36 -14.41
N LEU A 92 -8.04 -11.36 -13.61
CA LEU A 92 -8.22 -11.44 -12.14
C LEU A 92 -9.71 -11.56 -11.81
N GLY A 93 -10.07 -12.63 -11.10
CA GLY A 93 -11.43 -12.91 -10.65
C GLY A 93 -11.62 -12.70 -9.16
N LEU A 94 -10.61 -13.00 -8.35
CA LEU A 94 -10.70 -12.85 -6.91
C LEU A 94 -9.37 -12.37 -6.31
N LEU A 95 -9.46 -11.36 -5.46
CA LEU A 95 -8.42 -10.92 -4.54
C LEU A 95 -8.91 -11.15 -3.11
N ARG A 96 -8.08 -11.74 -2.26
CA ARG A 96 -8.34 -11.84 -0.81
C ARG A 96 -7.14 -11.32 -0.04
N MET A 97 -7.40 -10.49 0.97
CA MET A 97 -6.40 -9.98 1.90
C MET A 97 -6.86 -10.21 3.33
N HIS A 98 -5.98 -10.76 4.15
CA HIS A 98 -6.15 -10.88 5.60
C HIS A 98 -5.11 -9.99 6.28
N LEU A 99 -5.56 -9.12 7.19
CA LEU A 99 -4.76 -8.13 7.90
C LEU A 99 -5.05 -8.29 9.40
N TRP A 100 -4.29 -9.14 10.05
CA TRP A 100 -4.47 -9.41 11.47
C TRP A 100 -3.33 -8.78 12.26
N ASN A 101 -3.67 -7.78 13.03
CA ASN A 101 -2.73 -6.89 13.67
C ASN A 101 -2.92 -6.85 15.19
N GLN A 102 -1.92 -6.33 15.86
CA GLN A 102 -1.99 -6.02 17.27
C GLN A 102 -2.90 -4.81 17.52
N LYS A 103 -3.33 -4.63 18.79
CA LYS A 103 -4.29 -3.61 19.22
C LYS A 103 -3.92 -2.16 18.84
N GLU A 104 -2.63 -1.85 18.83
CA GLU A 104 -2.11 -0.50 18.58
C GLU A 104 -2.13 -0.10 17.08
N THR A 105 -2.44 -1.02 16.19
CA THR A 105 -2.42 -0.75 14.74
C THR A 105 -3.56 0.19 14.33
N ASP A 106 -3.24 1.22 13.53
CA ASP A 106 -4.24 2.10 12.94
C ASP A 106 -5.01 1.40 11.80
N GLY A 107 -6.18 0.89 12.15
CA GLY A 107 -7.04 0.19 11.20
C GLY A 107 -7.54 1.06 10.04
N LEU A 108 -7.63 2.38 10.20
CA LEU A 108 -8.01 3.30 9.12
C LEU A 108 -6.94 3.31 8.03
N GLN A 109 -5.69 3.52 8.42
CA GLN A 109 -4.57 3.57 7.50
C GLN A 109 -4.39 2.22 6.78
N GLU A 110 -4.43 1.13 7.53
CA GLU A 110 -4.32 -0.23 6.98
C GLU A 110 -5.39 -0.54 5.94
N MET A 111 -6.64 -0.17 6.21
CA MET A 111 -7.74 -0.39 5.28
C MET A 111 -7.62 0.47 4.02
N VAL A 112 -7.25 1.75 4.12
CA VAL A 112 -7.08 2.62 2.95
C VAL A 112 -5.97 2.08 2.05
N HIS A 113 -4.81 1.68 2.61
CA HIS A 113 -3.72 1.09 1.83
C HIS A 113 -4.07 -0.26 1.21
N SER A 114 -4.91 -1.06 1.87
CA SER A 114 -5.36 -2.35 1.35
C SER A 114 -6.39 -2.19 0.25
N ILE A 115 -7.30 -1.23 0.37
CA ILE A 115 -8.22 -0.86 -0.70
C ILE A 115 -7.42 -0.33 -1.90
N ASP A 116 -6.46 0.56 -1.68
CA ASP A 116 -5.58 1.04 -2.73
C ASP A 116 -4.87 -0.10 -3.47
N LEU A 117 -4.32 -1.07 -2.74
CA LEU A 117 -3.71 -2.24 -3.33
C LEU A 117 -4.71 -3.05 -4.19
N ALA A 118 -5.97 -3.19 -3.74
CA ALA A 118 -6.99 -3.86 -4.53
C ALA A 118 -7.30 -3.11 -5.83
N LEU A 119 -7.46 -1.78 -5.77
CA LEU A 119 -7.67 -0.96 -6.97
C LEU A 119 -6.49 -1.08 -7.95
N TRP A 120 -5.27 -1.11 -7.44
CA TRP A 120 -4.06 -1.26 -8.24
C TRP A 120 -3.96 -2.64 -8.93
N PHE A 121 -4.37 -3.72 -8.27
CA PHE A 121 -4.39 -5.05 -8.88
C PHE A 121 -5.45 -5.16 -9.99
N PHE A 122 -6.65 -4.59 -9.78
CA PHE A 122 -7.72 -4.62 -10.76
C PHE A 122 -7.58 -3.56 -11.87
N ASP A 123 -6.71 -2.56 -11.66
CA ASP A 123 -6.57 -1.38 -12.53
C ASP A 123 -7.93 -0.72 -12.82
N ASP A 124 -8.81 -0.69 -11.82
CA ASP A 124 -10.20 -0.21 -11.93
C ASP A 124 -10.72 0.27 -10.57
N VAL A 125 -11.84 0.98 -10.60
CA VAL A 125 -12.61 1.36 -9.41
C VAL A 125 -13.83 0.46 -9.26
N PRO A 126 -14.23 0.07 -8.03
CA PRO A 126 -15.34 -0.85 -7.84
C PRO A 126 -16.68 -0.20 -8.15
N GLU A 127 -17.58 -0.96 -8.79
CA GLU A 127 -19.01 -0.58 -8.98
C GLU A 127 -19.85 -0.94 -7.74
N HIS A 128 -19.42 -1.95 -6.99
CA HIS A 128 -20.11 -2.41 -5.79
C HIS A 128 -19.19 -2.36 -4.59
N ILE A 129 -19.63 -1.67 -3.55
CA ILE A 129 -18.90 -1.52 -2.30
C ILE A 129 -19.81 -1.96 -1.16
N HIS A 130 -19.32 -2.92 -0.35
CA HIS A 130 -19.99 -3.34 0.86
C HIS A 130 -18.98 -3.40 2.00
N GLY A 131 -19.35 -2.84 3.15
CA GLY A 131 -18.52 -2.86 4.34
C GLY A 131 -19.31 -3.32 5.57
N THR A 132 -18.62 -3.99 6.48
CA THR A 132 -19.14 -4.37 7.81
C THR A 132 -18.05 -4.11 8.83
N ALA A 133 -18.43 -3.57 9.99
CA ALA A 133 -17.51 -3.36 11.10
C ALA A 133 -18.13 -3.79 12.42
N SER A 134 -17.28 -4.27 13.30
CA SER A 134 -17.55 -4.42 14.73
C SER A 134 -16.44 -3.72 15.51
N ILE A 135 -16.82 -2.84 16.43
CA ILE A 135 -15.87 -2.13 17.29
C ILE A 135 -16.33 -2.31 18.73
N GLU A 136 -15.57 -3.04 19.51
CA GLU A 136 -15.88 -3.33 20.91
C GLU A 136 -14.60 -3.31 21.75
N ASN A 137 -14.60 -2.55 22.85
CA ASN A 137 -13.47 -2.47 23.80
C ASN A 137 -12.11 -2.14 23.15
N GLY A 138 -12.12 -1.35 22.07
CA GLY A 138 -10.92 -0.98 21.31
C GLY A 138 -10.48 -2.03 20.28
N VAL A 139 -11.13 -3.20 20.24
CA VAL A 139 -10.96 -4.18 19.18
C VAL A 139 -11.81 -3.77 17.98
N LYS A 140 -11.20 -3.76 16.81
CA LYS A 140 -11.84 -3.46 15.54
C LYS A 140 -11.78 -4.69 14.66
N CYS A 141 -12.93 -5.08 14.10
CA CYS A 141 -13.02 -6.05 13.03
C CYS A 141 -13.70 -5.38 11.85
N LEU A 142 -13.03 -5.28 10.73
CA LEU A 142 -13.51 -4.61 9.52
C LEU A 142 -13.50 -5.61 8.38
N LEU A 143 -14.57 -5.63 7.59
CA LEU A 143 -14.66 -6.41 6.36
C LEU A 143 -15.12 -5.49 5.24
N VAL A 144 -14.37 -5.49 4.13
CA VAL A 144 -14.73 -4.76 2.91
C VAL A 144 -14.80 -5.75 1.74
N HIS A 145 -15.90 -5.68 1.02
CA HIS A 145 -16.12 -6.43 -0.22
C HIS A 145 -16.28 -5.43 -1.36
N LEU A 146 -15.48 -5.58 -2.40
CA LEU A 146 -15.48 -4.76 -3.61
C LEU A 146 -15.85 -5.63 -4.81
N GLY A 147 -16.74 -5.14 -5.67
CA GLY A 147 -17.07 -5.78 -6.94
C GLY A 147 -16.71 -4.85 -8.10
N PHE A 148 -15.99 -5.39 -9.08
CA PHE A 148 -15.48 -4.64 -10.23
C PHE A 148 -16.27 -4.95 -11.50
N LYS A 149 -16.27 -4.03 -12.45
CA LYS A 149 -16.99 -4.16 -13.74
C LYS A 149 -16.63 -5.42 -14.53
N CYS A 150 -15.38 -5.88 -14.42
CA CYS A 150 -14.92 -7.12 -15.04
C CYS A 150 -15.54 -8.40 -14.46
N GLY A 151 -16.36 -8.29 -13.40
CA GLY A 151 -16.91 -9.41 -12.62
C GLY A 151 -15.99 -9.93 -11.54
N GLY A 152 -14.80 -9.36 -11.41
CA GLY A 152 -13.86 -9.68 -10.33
C GLY A 152 -14.27 -9.07 -8.99
N MET A 153 -13.77 -9.65 -7.91
CA MET A 153 -14.08 -9.25 -6.54
C MET A 153 -12.83 -9.14 -5.67
N ALA A 154 -12.83 -8.20 -4.72
CA ALA A 154 -11.88 -8.16 -3.63
C ALA A 154 -12.56 -8.33 -2.27
N LEU A 155 -11.97 -9.15 -1.41
CA LEU A 155 -12.36 -9.36 -0.02
C LEU A 155 -11.18 -8.95 0.87
N ILE A 156 -11.40 -7.98 1.74
CA ILE A 156 -10.38 -7.44 2.63
C ILE A 156 -10.92 -7.53 4.05
N ASP A 157 -10.26 -8.25 4.92
CA ASP A 157 -10.58 -8.26 6.33
C ASP A 157 -9.42 -7.76 7.18
N PHE A 158 -9.76 -6.97 8.17
CA PHE A 158 -8.85 -6.41 9.15
C PHE A 158 -9.33 -6.71 10.55
N THR A 159 -8.42 -7.09 11.42
CA THR A 159 -8.65 -7.06 12.86
C THR A 159 -7.39 -6.61 13.60
N ASN A 160 -7.57 -5.90 14.71
CA ASN A 160 -6.50 -5.58 15.65
C ASN A 160 -6.66 -6.35 16.97
N SER A 161 -7.18 -7.57 16.90
CA SER A 161 -7.43 -8.42 18.08
C SER A 161 -6.31 -9.40 18.40
N LEU A 162 -5.22 -9.43 17.62
CA LEU A 162 -4.11 -10.33 17.93
C LEU A 162 -3.47 -9.96 19.28
N PRO A 163 -3.08 -10.96 20.07
CA PRO A 163 -2.25 -10.74 21.25
C PRO A 163 -0.86 -10.19 20.82
N ASP A 164 -0.08 -9.75 21.80
CA ASP A 164 1.29 -9.33 21.56
C ASP A 164 2.08 -10.41 20.81
N GLY A 165 2.79 -10.00 19.77
CA GLY A 165 3.52 -10.89 18.87
C GLY A 165 3.62 -10.29 17.46
N ASP A 166 3.72 -11.15 16.46
CA ASP A 166 3.80 -10.72 15.07
C ASP A 166 2.41 -10.45 14.48
N ASN A 167 2.33 -9.42 13.65
CA ASN A 167 1.18 -9.24 12.78
C ASN A 167 1.13 -10.35 11.73
N TYR A 168 -0.03 -10.57 11.14
CA TYR A 168 -0.20 -11.51 10.04
C TYR A 168 -0.83 -10.82 8.84
N GLU A 169 -0.18 -10.90 7.71
CA GLU A 169 -0.72 -10.44 6.44
C GLU A 169 -0.66 -11.58 5.41
N SER A 170 -1.74 -11.78 4.67
CA SER A 170 -1.74 -12.67 3.52
C SER A 170 -2.47 -12.06 2.36
N LEU A 171 -2.00 -12.39 1.16
CA LEU A 171 -2.49 -11.87 -0.11
C LEU A 171 -2.67 -13.05 -1.08
N CYS A 172 -3.89 -13.21 -1.60
CA CYS A 172 -4.22 -14.26 -2.54
C CYS A 172 -4.89 -13.68 -3.79
N LEU A 173 -4.37 -13.99 -4.97
CA LEU A 173 -4.90 -13.64 -6.27
C LEU A 173 -5.33 -14.90 -7.01
N ILE A 174 -6.56 -14.93 -7.51
CA ILE A 174 -7.08 -16.03 -8.34
C ILE A 174 -7.56 -15.45 -9.66
N GLY A 175 -6.91 -15.85 -10.73
CA GLY A 175 -7.24 -15.44 -12.08
C GLY A 175 -7.72 -16.61 -12.94
N SER A 176 -8.08 -16.31 -14.18
CA SER A 176 -8.65 -17.31 -15.12
C SER A 176 -7.66 -18.36 -15.61
N LYS A 177 -6.33 -18.13 -15.44
CA LYS A 177 -5.28 -19.05 -15.88
C LYS A 177 -4.43 -19.58 -14.73
N GLY A 178 -4.43 -18.92 -13.59
CA GLY A 178 -3.60 -19.31 -12.47
C GLY A 178 -3.98 -18.58 -11.19
N ALA A 179 -3.26 -18.90 -10.12
CA ALA A 179 -3.40 -18.24 -8.83
C ALA A 179 -2.02 -17.95 -8.22
N ALA A 180 -1.95 -16.95 -7.39
CA ALA A 180 -0.77 -16.61 -6.61
C ALA A 180 -1.16 -16.33 -5.15
N TYR A 181 -0.32 -16.74 -4.24
CA TYR A 181 -0.53 -16.60 -2.81
C TYR A 181 0.76 -16.12 -2.14
N ALA A 182 0.66 -15.10 -1.33
CA ALA A 182 1.74 -14.58 -0.50
C ALA A 182 1.34 -14.60 0.97
N ASP A 183 2.27 -15.02 1.82
CA ASP A 183 2.07 -15.14 3.27
C ASP A 183 3.35 -14.65 3.95
N ASP A 184 3.23 -13.61 4.76
CA ASP A 184 4.35 -12.96 5.44
C ASP A 184 5.09 -13.87 6.44
N HIS A 185 4.37 -14.78 7.13
CA HIS A 185 4.96 -15.70 8.10
C HIS A 185 5.93 -16.70 7.46
N ARG A 186 5.72 -17.02 6.20
CA ARG A 186 6.55 -18.00 5.47
C ARG A 186 7.56 -17.36 4.53
N ASN A 187 7.44 -16.06 4.32
CA ASN A 187 8.25 -15.29 3.37
C ASN A 187 8.33 -16.00 2.00
N ARG A 188 7.18 -16.46 1.49
CA ARG A 188 7.05 -17.21 0.25
C ARG A 188 5.82 -16.78 -0.52
N ASN A 189 6.01 -16.53 -1.81
CA ASN A 189 4.92 -16.40 -2.76
C ASN A 189 4.76 -17.73 -3.51
N LEU A 190 3.56 -18.27 -3.57
CA LEU A 190 3.24 -19.49 -4.32
C LEU A 190 2.44 -19.14 -5.57
N PHE A 191 2.87 -19.65 -6.70
CA PHE A 191 2.24 -19.45 -8.00
C PHE A 191 1.70 -20.78 -8.54
N PHE A 192 0.42 -20.80 -8.91
CA PHE A 192 -0.28 -21.99 -9.39
C PHE A 192 -0.70 -21.77 -10.85
N ASN A 193 0.05 -22.32 -11.79
CA ASN A 193 -0.16 -22.18 -13.23
C ASN A 193 -0.50 -23.53 -13.91
N GLY A 194 -1.44 -24.28 -13.30
CA GLY A 194 -1.92 -25.55 -13.85
C GLY A 194 -1.04 -26.78 -13.56
N GLY A 195 -0.10 -26.68 -12.63
CA GLY A 195 0.78 -27.77 -12.19
C GLY A 195 1.08 -27.72 -10.70
N ALA A 196 2.21 -28.29 -10.29
CA ALA A 196 2.72 -28.10 -8.93
C ALA A 196 3.05 -26.62 -8.70
N PRO A 197 2.79 -26.08 -7.49
CA PRO A 197 3.07 -24.67 -7.20
C PRO A 197 4.57 -24.37 -7.27
N GLU A 198 4.91 -23.27 -7.91
CA GLU A 198 6.24 -22.67 -7.87
C GLU A 198 6.34 -21.75 -6.67
N ALA A 199 7.38 -21.88 -5.84
CA ALA A 199 7.65 -21.03 -4.71
C ALA A 199 8.74 -20.00 -5.04
N LYS A 200 8.46 -18.71 -4.81
CA LYS A 200 9.43 -17.61 -4.91
C LYS A 200 9.59 -16.97 -3.53
N CYS A 201 10.83 -16.72 -3.12
CA CYS A 201 11.12 -16.02 -1.87
C CYS A 201 11.36 -14.54 -2.17
N PRO A 202 10.53 -13.60 -1.69
CA PRO A 202 10.76 -12.18 -1.87
C PRO A 202 11.98 -11.70 -1.07
N ASP A 203 12.64 -10.64 -1.54
CA ASP A 203 13.70 -9.95 -0.80
C ASP A 203 13.07 -8.93 0.15
N THR A 204 13.05 -9.25 1.43
CA THR A 204 12.42 -8.42 2.47
C THR A 204 13.39 -7.48 3.19
N LYS A 205 14.69 -7.48 2.85
CA LYS A 205 15.74 -6.77 3.64
C LYS A 205 15.46 -5.29 3.88
N LEU A 206 14.85 -4.60 2.92
CA LEU A 206 14.54 -3.17 3.03
C LEU A 206 13.04 -2.90 2.85
N GLY A 207 12.23 -3.96 2.88
CA GLY A 207 10.79 -3.89 2.79
C GLY A 207 10.30 -3.06 1.61
N PHE A 208 9.21 -2.34 1.81
CA PHE A 208 8.61 -1.44 0.82
C PHE A 208 9.33 -0.08 0.69
N MET A 209 10.18 0.31 1.65
CA MET A 209 10.72 1.67 1.74
C MET A 209 11.67 1.98 0.60
N LYS A 210 12.60 1.07 0.30
CA LYS A 210 13.57 1.29 -0.78
C LYS A 210 12.91 1.43 -2.16
N PRO A 211 12.07 0.50 -2.62
CA PRO A 211 11.41 0.65 -3.92
C PRO A 211 10.49 1.87 -3.99
N MET A 212 9.82 2.24 -2.90
CA MET A 212 8.97 3.43 -2.84
C MET A 212 9.79 4.72 -2.95
N VAL A 213 10.94 4.83 -2.27
CA VAL A 213 11.85 5.99 -2.41
C VAL A 213 12.43 6.05 -3.83
N ILE A 214 12.78 4.91 -4.43
CA ILE A 214 13.26 4.85 -5.83
C ILE A 214 12.19 5.38 -6.79
N ASP A 215 10.94 4.94 -6.65
CA ASP A 215 9.83 5.42 -7.47
C ASP A 215 9.65 6.93 -7.35
N PHE A 216 9.62 7.44 -6.14
CA PHE A 216 9.51 8.89 -5.87
C PHE A 216 10.65 9.68 -6.52
N VAL A 217 11.89 9.24 -6.37
CA VAL A 217 13.07 9.89 -6.99
C VAL A 217 12.98 9.86 -8.51
N ASN A 218 12.50 8.77 -9.10
CA ASN A 218 12.32 8.65 -10.55
C ASN A 218 11.25 9.63 -11.07
N LYS A 219 10.14 9.79 -10.36
CA LYS A 219 9.10 10.79 -10.69
C LYS A 219 9.66 12.21 -10.67
N ILE A 220 10.44 12.57 -9.64
CA ILE A 220 11.11 13.88 -9.56
C ILE A 220 12.03 14.10 -10.76
N LYS A 221 12.90 13.14 -11.10
CA LYS A 221 13.85 13.24 -12.21
C LYS A 221 13.16 13.35 -13.57
N SER A 222 12.10 12.60 -13.76
CA SER A 222 11.31 12.58 -14.99
C SER A 222 10.36 13.77 -15.11
N LYS A 223 10.23 14.58 -14.05
CA LYS A 223 9.29 15.71 -13.97
C LYS A 223 7.85 15.28 -14.28
N VAL A 224 7.49 14.07 -13.89
CA VAL A 224 6.12 13.57 -13.98
C VAL A 224 5.30 14.23 -12.87
N GLY A 225 4.09 14.68 -13.21
CA GLY A 225 3.13 15.19 -12.21
C GLY A 225 2.68 14.09 -11.24
N PHE A 226 2.11 14.49 -10.14
CA PHE A 226 1.67 13.58 -9.07
C PHE A 226 0.14 13.39 -9.04
N GLU A 227 -0.55 13.89 -10.09
CA GLU A 227 -2.02 13.90 -10.17
C GLU A 227 -2.59 12.47 -10.14
N ASP A 228 -1.94 11.53 -10.82
CA ASP A 228 -2.40 10.13 -10.87
C ASP A 228 -2.25 9.45 -9.51
N ASP A 229 -1.18 9.74 -8.76
CA ASP A 229 -0.97 9.23 -7.41
C ASP A 229 -2.03 9.81 -6.45
N LEU A 230 -2.30 11.11 -6.54
CA LEU A 230 -3.34 11.77 -5.75
C LEU A 230 -4.72 11.21 -6.09
N GLN A 231 -5.01 10.99 -7.37
CA GLN A 231 -6.27 10.39 -7.79
C GLN A 231 -6.43 8.97 -7.27
N SER A 232 -5.37 8.16 -7.31
CA SER A 232 -5.36 6.79 -6.76
C SER A 232 -5.68 6.79 -5.27
N TYR A 233 -5.03 7.66 -4.51
CA TYR A 233 -5.29 7.81 -3.08
C TYR A 233 -6.72 8.25 -2.80
N ASN A 234 -7.20 9.27 -3.52
CA ASN A 234 -8.56 9.79 -3.36
C ASN A 234 -9.61 8.72 -3.70
N ASN A 235 -9.36 7.89 -4.71
CA ASN A 235 -10.23 6.77 -5.03
C ASN A 235 -10.28 5.75 -3.87
N ALA A 236 -9.15 5.37 -3.31
CA ALA A 236 -9.09 4.43 -2.19
C ALA A 236 -9.78 5.00 -0.94
N PHE A 237 -9.54 6.26 -0.62
CA PHE A 237 -10.19 6.93 0.50
C PHE A 237 -11.71 7.09 0.31
N LYS A 238 -12.16 7.40 -0.91
CA LYS A 238 -13.58 7.45 -1.26
C LYS A 238 -14.25 6.09 -1.07
N VAL A 239 -13.63 5.02 -1.57
CA VAL A 239 -14.13 3.64 -1.41
C VAL A 239 -14.21 3.27 0.06
N PHE A 240 -13.18 3.57 0.86
CA PHE A 240 -13.20 3.36 2.30
C PHE A 240 -14.35 4.12 2.98
N SER A 241 -14.51 5.40 2.67
CA SER A 241 -15.56 6.25 3.23
C SER A 241 -16.96 5.74 2.86
N GLU A 242 -17.12 5.22 1.64
CA GLU A 242 -18.38 4.67 1.19
C GLU A 242 -18.70 3.31 1.85
N ALA A 243 -17.70 2.45 2.02
CA ALA A 243 -17.81 1.24 2.82
C ALA A 243 -18.22 1.57 4.26
N GLY A 244 -17.60 2.58 4.87
CA GLY A 244 -17.88 3.04 6.23
C GLY A 244 -19.32 3.51 6.46
N LYS A 245 -19.99 4.08 5.47
CA LYS A 245 -21.41 4.51 5.57
C LYS A 245 -22.37 3.34 5.79
N LYS A 246 -21.95 2.13 5.47
CA LYS A 246 -22.74 0.90 5.59
C LYS A 246 -22.42 0.11 6.85
N TYR A 247 -21.54 0.63 7.73
CA TYR A 247 -21.26 -0.01 9.00
C TYR A 247 -22.45 0.14 9.94
N TYR A 248 -23.06 -0.95 10.27
CA TYR A 248 -24.03 -1.00 11.36
C TYR A 248 -23.24 -1.19 12.67
N PHE A 249 -23.01 -0.08 13.39
CA PHE A 249 -22.56 -0.15 14.76
C PHE A 249 -23.72 -0.69 15.61
N LYS A 250 -23.53 -1.82 16.24
CA LYS A 250 -24.38 -2.27 17.36
C LYS A 250 -23.73 -1.87 18.67
#